data_09a37167d47c90d776484aeffdba83d7
#
_entry.id   09a37167d47c90d776484aeffdba83d7
#
_cell.length_a   1.000
_cell.length_b   1.000
_cell.length_c   1.000
_cell.angle_alpha   90.00
_cell.angle_beta   90.00
_cell.angle_gamma   90.00
#
_symmetry.space_group_name_H-M   'P 1'
#
loop_
_entity.id
_entity.type
_entity.pdbx_description
1 polymer ?
#
loop_
_entity_poly.entity_id
_entity_poly.type
_entity_poly.pdbx_seq_one_letter_code
_entity_poly.pdbx_strand_id
1 'polypeptide(L)'
;LLDILFYLRQSITYTDKDLMKMVDKRMTKLKSGQLIVQDFTMKGAVDFLYALKEKGVRIYLASGTDKADVINEAESLGYAAIFDGGIYGSVGDISKYSKKMVLEDIIRENNLKGSEMLVIGDGPVEIKECRKVNGIAIGIASDEVRRYGLNQEKRSRLIKSGAQIIISDFSQTQELVDLIFTKR
;
A
#
# COMPACT_ATOMS: atom_id res chain seq x y z
N LEU A 1 1.98 13.15 -15.23
CA LEU A 1 2.56 12.03 -14.47
C LEU A 1 1.61 11.69 -13.34
N LEU A 2 1.40 10.42 -13.06
CA LEU A 2 0.60 9.94 -11.94
C LEU A 2 1.56 9.35 -10.91
N ASP A 3 1.50 9.83 -9.68
CA ASP A 3 2.26 9.26 -8.57
C ASP A 3 1.34 8.37 -7.72
N ILE A 4 1.82 7.21 -7.32
CA ILE A 4 1.00 6.20 -6.64
C ILE A 4 1.55 5.91 -5.25
N LEU A 5 0.69 6.07 -4.26
CA LEU A 5 0.98 5.80 -2.88
C LEU A 5 0.26 4.54 -2.40
N PHE A 6 1.04 3.54 -2.03
CA PHE A 6 0.55 2.32 -1.39
C PHE A 6 0.58 2.44 0.12
N TYR A 7 -0.51 2.06 0.77
CA TYR A 7 -0.56 1.91 2.21
C TYR A 7 -0.67 0.43 2.58
N LEU A 8 0.36 -0.06 3.25
CA LEU A 8 0.32 -1.37 3.88
C LEU A 8 -0.29 -1.26 5.27
N ARG A 9 -1.23 -2.13 5.58
CA ARG A 9 -1.80 -2.26 6.89
C ARG A 9 -1.17 -3.44 7.63
N GLN A 10 -0.75 -3.17 8.87
CA GLN A 10 -0.75 -4.19 9.90
C GLN A 10 -1.92 -3.91 10.84
N SER A 11 -2.90 -4.81 10.87
CA SER A 11 -3.94 -4.81 11.90
C SER A 11 -3.90 -6.14 12.62
N ILE A 12 -3.05 -6.22 13.63
CA ILE A 12 -3.11 -7.29 14.61
C ILE A 12 -2.77 -6.67 15.96
N THR A 13 -3.66 -6.84 16.94
CA THR A 13 -3.44 -6.47 18.33
C THR A 13 -2.53 -7.52 18.99
N TYR A 14 -1.23 -7.46 18.74
CA TYR A 14 -0.23 -8.21 19.50
C TYR A 14 0.60 -7.24 20.33
N THR A 15 1.21 -7.73 21.40
CA THR A 15 2.26 -6.94 22.08
C THR A 15 3.44 -6.76 21.12
N ASP A 16 4.09 -5.60 21.13
CA ASP A 16 5.20 -5.27 20.24
C ASP A 16 6.29 -6.36 20.22
N LYS A 17 6.57 -6.98 21.36
CA LYS A 17 7.57 -8.08 21.46
C LYS A 17 7.16 -9.36 20.74
N ASP A 18 5.88 -9.71 20.76
CA ASP A 18 5.39 -10.93 20.10
C ASP A 18 5.31 -10.71 18.59
N LEU A 19 4.95 -9.51 18.17
CA LEU A 19 4.96 -9.11 16.78
C LEU A 19 6.37 -9.16 16.19
N MET A 20 7.37 -8.58 16.88
CA MET A 20 8.77 -8.61 16.44
C MET A 20 9.29 -10.03 16.28
N LYS A 21 9.03 -10.92 17.25
CA LYS A 21 9.43 -12.34 17.15
C LYS A 21 8.77 -13.05 15.95
N MET A 22 7.52 -12.72 15.64
CA MET A 22 6.83 -13.30 14.48
C MET A 22 7.41 -12.77 13.17
N VAL A 23 7.73 -11.50 13.09
CA VAL A 23 8.40 -10.87 11.94
C VAL A 23 9.77 -11.51 11.73
N ASP A 24 10.63 -11.56 12.75
CA ASP A 24 11.96 -12.16 12.68
C ASP A 24 11.93 -13.63 12.22
N LYS A 25 10.99 -14.41 12.77
CA LYS A 25 10.81 -15.82 12.39
C LYS A 25 10.38 -15.96 10.93
N ARG A 26 9.51 -15.06 10.47
CA ARG A 26 9.05 -15.02 9.07
C ARG A 26 10.18 -14.63 8.12
N MET A 27 10.93 -13.59 8.48
CA MET A 27 12.09 -13.12 7.73
C MET A 27 13.18 -14.19 7.60
N THR A 28 13.46 -14.91 8.70
CA THR A 28 14.40 -16.03 8.68
C THR A 28 13.96 -17.13 7.70
N LYS A 29 12.68 -17.46 7.69
CA LYS A 29 12.13 -18.48 6.79
C LYS A 29 12.12 -18.02 5.32
N LEU A 30 11.87 -16.75 5.05
CA LEU A 30 12.00 -16.19 3.70
C LEU A 30 13.44 -16.27 3.20
N LYS A 31 14.41 -15.81 4.01
CA LYS A 31 15.84 -15.87 3.67
C LYS A 31 16.38 -17.30 3.48
N SER A 32 15.80 -18.27 4.16
CA SER A 32 16.15 -19.70 4.03
C SER A 32 15.42 -20.41 2.88
N GLY A 33 14.56 -19.74 2.15
CA GLY A 33 13.76 -20.34 1.07
C GLY A 33 12.65 -21.30 1.54
N GLN A 34 12.37 -21.34 2.85
CA GLN A 34 11.28 -22.15 3.40
C GLN A 34 9.90 -21.55 3.17
N LEU A 35 9.84 -20.28 2.75
CA LEU A 35 8.63 -19.57 2.40
C LEU A 35 8.85 -18.87 1.06
N ILE A 36 7.82 -18.81 0.24
CA ILE A 36 7.85 -18.08 -1.02
C ILE A 36 7.20 -16.70 -0.87
N VAL A 37 7.71 -15.72 -1.61
CA VAL A 37 7.25 -14.32 -1.55
C VAL A 37 5.76 -14.19 -1.80
N GLN A 38 5.21 -14.99 -2.70
CA GLN A 38 3.78 -14.99 -3.06
C GLN A 38 2.85 -15.34 -1.89
N ASP A 39 3.36 -16.04 -0.86
CA ASP A 39 2.56 -16.36 0.35
C ASP A 39 2.36 -15.12 1.24
N PHE A 40 3.17 -14.07 1.05
CA PHE A 40 3.17 -12.84 1.85
C PHE A 40 2.70 -11.61 1.09
N THR A 41 2.59 -11.69 -0.21
CA THR A 41 2.05 -10.62 -1.04
C THR A 41 0.59 -10.88 -1.39
N MET A 42 -0.16 -9.81 -1.56
CA MET A 42 -1.51 -9.91 -2.10
C MET A 42 -1.43 -10.39 -3.56
N LYS A 43 -2.38 -11.24 -3.96
CA LYS A 43 -2.41 -11.81 -5.30
C LYS A 43 -2.33 -10.72 -6.38
N GLY A 44 -1.38 -10.86 -7.30
CA GLY A 44 -1.13 -9.93 -8.40
C GLY A 44 -0.49 -8.60 -8.02
N ALA A 45 -0.19 -8.34 -6.73
CA ALA A 45 0.32 -7.03 -6.29
C ALA A 45 1.67 -6.69 -6.92
N VAL A 46 2.59 -7.65 -6.99
CA VAL A 46 3.91 -7.43 -7.57
C VAL A 46 3.82 -7.16 -9.08
N ASP A 47 3.01 -7.96 -9.79
CA ASP A 47 2.80 -7.79 -11.24
C ASP A 47 2.16 -6.43 -11.54
N PHE A 48 1.20 -6.00 -10.71
CA PHE A 48 0.57 -4.69 -10.82
C PHE A 48 1.56 -3.55 -10.60
N LEU A 49 2.45 -3.66 -9.60
CA LEU A 49 3.51 -2.67 -9.36
C LEU A 49 4.44 -2.54 -10.56
N TYR A 50 4.88 -3.66 -11.16
CA TYR A 50 5.70 -3.63 -12.37
C TYR A 50 4.95 -3.02 -13.56
N ALA A 51 3.69 -3.38 -13.78
CA ALA A 51 2.88 -2.78 -14.83
C ALA A 51 2.72 -1.26 -14.68
N LEU A 52 2.63 -0.75 -13.44
CA LEU A 52 2.65 0.68 -13.16
C LEU A 52 4.01 1.30 -13.48
N LYS A 53 5.12 0.64 -13.15
CA LYS A 53 6.47 1.13 -13.51
C LYS A 53 6.64 1.26 -15.02
N GLU A 54 6.12 0.33 -15.81
CA GLU A 54 6.13 0.39 -17.27
C GLU A 54 5.36 1.61 -17.82
N LYS A 55 4.38 2.13 -17.06
CA LYS A 55 3.69 3.38 -17.39
C LYS A 55 4.46 4.64 -16.98
N GLY A 56 5.65 4.49 -16.40
CA GLY A 56 6.50 5.61 -15.98
C GLY A 56 6.02 6.34 -14.73
N VAL A 57 5.19 5.71 -13.91
CA VAL A 57 4.74 6.30 -12.63
C VAL A 57 5.81 6.14 -11.55
N ARG A 58 5.87 7.12 -10.67
CA ARG A 58 6.65 7.04 -9.44
C ARG A 58 5.81 6.39 -8.35
N ILE A 59 6.38 5.42 -7.66
CA ILE A 59 5.67 4.61 -6.67
C ILE A 59 6.26 4.84 -5.28
N TYR A 60 5.38 5.08 -4.31
CA TYR A 60 5.71 5.29 -2.91
C TYR A 60 5.08 4.20 -2.05
N LEU A 61 5.76 3.79 -1.00
CA LEU A 61 5.22 2.89 0.02
C LEU A 61 5.07 3.65 1.34
N ALA A 62 3.90 3.58 1.95
CA ALA A 62 3.68 4.12 3.29
C ALA A 62 3.03 3.09 4.22
N SER A 63 3.55 3.00 5.43
CA SER A 63 3.07 2.07 6.47
C SER A 63 2.97 2.78 7.81
N GLY A 64 2.07 2.34 8.67
CA GLY A 64 2.03 2.76 10.08
C GLY A 64 3.08 2.08 10.96
N THR A 65 3.79 1.10 10.41
CA THR A 65 4.89 0.37 11.07
C THR A 65 6.16 1.20 11.09
N ASP A 66 7.12 0.85 11.94
CA ASP A 66 8.44 1.49 11.96
C ASP A 66 9.12 1.44 10.58
N LYS A 67 9.74 2.55 10.19
CA LYS A 67 10.32 2.72 8.85
C LYS A 67 11.40 1.67 8.54
N ALA A 68 12.24 1.35 9.52
CA ALA A 68 13.30 0.36 9.34
C ALA A 68 12.73 -1.03 9.08
N ASP A 69 11.65 -1.40 9.77
CA ASP A 69 10.97 -2.67 9.57
C ASP A 69 10.31 -2.76 8.20
N VAL A 70 9.67 -1.69 7.74
CA VAL A 70 9.05 -1.64 6.41
C VAL A 70 10.10 -1.80 5.30
N ILE A 71 11.24 -1.11 5.42
CA ILE A 71 12.35 -1.24 4.46
C ILE A 71 12.89 -2.66 4.45
N ASN A 72 13.19 -3.22 5.64
CA ASN A 72 13.72 -4.57 5.78
C ASN A 72 12.77 -5.64 5.22
N GLU A 73 11.45 -5.48 5.42
CA GLU A 73 10.44 -6.36 4.83
C GLU A 73 10.42 -6.26 3.31
N ALA A 74 10.37 -5.05 2.76
CA ALA A 74 10.37 -4.82 1.31
C ALA A 74 11.64 -5.36 0.62
N GLU A 75 12.81 -5.17 1.23
CA GLU A 75 14.09 -5.73 0.75
C GLU A 75 14.10 -7.26 0.77
N SER A 76 13.62 -7.85 1.87
CA SER A 76 13.60 -9.31 2.01
C SER A 76 12.59 -9.99 1.10
N LEU A 77 11.52 -9.30 0.73
CA LEU A 77 10.54 -9.74 -0.26
C LEU A 77 11.00 -9.43 -1.71
N GLY A 78 12.11 -8.70 -1.89
CA GLY A 78 12.74 -8.45 -3.18
C GLY A 78 12.08 -7.37 -4.04
N TYR A 79 11.19 -6.56 -3.50
CA TYR A 79 10.49 -5.51 -4.25
C TYR A 79 10.74 -4.06 -3.76
N ALA A 80 11.69 -3.86 -2.84
CA ALA A 80 11.99 -2.52 -2.32
C ALA A 80 12.35 -1.52 -3.44
N ALA A 81 13.10 -1.96 -4.46
CA ALA A 81 13.51 -1.11 -5.58
C ALA A 81 12.36 -0.61 -6.46
N ILE A 82 11.17 -1.19 -6.36
CA ILE A 82 9.97 -0.73 -7.10
C ILE A 82 9.49 0.62 -6.56
N PHE A 83 9.71 0.89 -5.27
CA PHE A 83 9.30 2.12 -4.60
C PHE A 83 10.32 3.24 -4.79
N ASP A 84 10.52 3.67 -6.01
CA ASP A 84 11.48 4.71 -6.39
C ASP A 84 11.10 6.13 -5.93
N GLY A 85 9.87 6.34 -5.50
CA GLY A 85 9.42 7.54 -4.81
C GLY A 85 9.79 7.58 -3.33
N GLY A 86 10.09 6.41 -2.76
CA GLY A 86 10.51 6.27 -1.36
C GLY A 86 9.62 5.36 -0.54
N ILE A 87 10.18 4.95 0.60
CA ILE A 87 9.50 4.12 1.61
C ILE A 87 9.34 4.95 2.89
N TYR A 88 8.10 5.08 3.36
CA TYR A 88 7.71 5.87 4.52
C TYR A 88 7.15 4.95 5.62
N GLY A 89 7.56 5.21 6.84
CA GLY A 89 7.11 4.49 8.02
C GLY A 89 7.23 5.36 9.26
N SER A 90 6.67 4.91 10.37
CA SER A 90 6.79 5.60 11.66
C SER A 90 8.25 5.74 12.07
N VAL A 91 8.62 6.85 12.72
CA VAL A 91 9.96 7.14 13.23
C VAL A 91 9.84 7.47 14.72
N GLY A 92 9.62 6.45 15.55
CA GLY A 92 9.69 6.52 17.00
C GLY A 92 8.68 7.41 17.72
N ASP A 93 8.23 8.49 17.10
CA ASP A 93 7.27 9.43 17.66
C ASP A 93 6.02 9.53 16.77
N ILE A 94 4.95 8.90 17.20
CA ILE A 94 3.67 8.83 16.50
C ILE A 94 3.10 10.24 16.19
N SER A 95 3.48 11.26 16.99
CA SER A 95 3.04 12.64 16.73
C SER A 95 3.69 13.26 15.49
N LYS A 96 4.82 12.71 15.05
CA LYS A 96 5.60 13.18 13.89
C LYS A 96 5.35 12.41 12.61
N TYR A 97 4.48 11.41 12.66
CA TYR A 97 4.14 10.60 11.50
C TYR A 97 2.63 10.38 11.39
N SER A 98 2.06 10.78 10.28
CA SER A 98 0.70 10.40 9.92
C SER A 98 0.60 10.17 8.40
N LYS A 99 -0.32 9.32 7.98
CA LYS A 99 -0.60 9.07 6.56
C LYS A 99 -0.94 10.36 5.82
N LYS A 100 -1.59 11.31 6.50
CA LYS A 100 -1.87 12.65 5.98
C LYS A 100 -0.59 13.41 5.68
N MET A 101 0.34 13.47 6.65
CA MET A 101 1.61 14.18 6.49
C MET A 101 2.44 13.61 5.34
N VAL A 102 2.52 12.28 5.23
CA VAL A 102 3.22 11.63 4.11
C VAL A 102 2.64 12.05 2.76
N LEU A 103 1.31 12.04 2.63
CA LEU A 103 0.65 12.45 1.39
C LEU A 103 0.93 13.93 1.06
N GLU A 104 0.80 14.83 2.05
CA GLU A 104 1.05 16.26 1.89
C GLU A 104 2.51 16.54 1.54
N ASP A 105 3.46 15.83 2.16
CA ASP A 105 4.90 15.96 1.88
C ASP A 105 5.23 15.50 0.46
N ILE A 106 4.72 14.35 0.01
CA ILE A 106 4.91 13.87 -1.35
C ILE A 106 4.40 14.89 -2.38
N ILE A 107 3.19 15.41 -2.18
CA ILE A 107 2.60 16.42 -3.06
C ILE A 107 3.46 17.68 -3.11
N ARG A 108 3.89 18.18 -1.95
CA ARG A 108 4.70 19.40 -1.84
C ARG A 108 6.09 19.22 -2.46
N GLU A 109 6.80 18.15 -2.10
CA GLU A 109 8.18 17.91 -2.51
C GLU A 109 8.32 17.63 -4.01
N ASN A 110 7.28 17.06 -4.62
CA ASN A 110 7.26 16.75 -6.04
C ASN A 110 6.45 17.76 -6.87
N ASN A 111 5.94 18.82 -6.24
CA ASN A 111 5.13 19.87 -6.88
C ASN A 111 3.93 19.30 -7.68
N LEU A 112 3.25 18.32 -7.08
CA LEU A 112 2.13 17.62 -7.70
C LEU A 112 0.81 18.38 -7.46
N LYS A 113 -0.11 18.24 -8.40
CA LYS A 113 -1.53 18.49 -8.12
C LYS A 113 -2.12 17.26 -7.45
N GLY A 114 -3.05 17.43 -6.52
CA GLY A 114 -3.69 16.30 -5.88
C GLY A 114 -4.34 15.32 -6.88
N SER A 115 -4.85 15.82 -8.01
CA SER A 115 -5.40 14.99 -9.11
C SER A 115 -4.36 14.13 -9.84
N GLU A 116 -3.08 14.35 -9.61
CA GLU A 116 -1.97 13.55 -10.12
C GLU A 116 -1.56 12.43 -9.15
N MET A 117 -2.24 12.35 -7.99
CA MET A 117 -2.05 11.30 -7.00
C MET A 117 -3.07 10.18 -7.13
N LEU A 118 -2.58 8.95 -7.10
CA LEU A 118 -3.38 7.75 -6.87
C LEU A 118 -2.98 7.14 -5.52
N VAL A 119 -3.94 6.92 -4.66
CA VAL A 119 -3.73 6.25 -3.37
C VAL A 119 -4.43 4.90 -3.39
N ILE A 120 -3.70 3.87 -3.00
CA ILE A 120 -4.22 2.50 -2.85
C ILE A 120 -4.04 2.09 -1.40
N GLY A 121 -5.13 1.72 -0.74
CA GLY A 121 -5.08 1.34 0.67
C GLY A 121 -6.32 0.61 1.15
N ASP A 122 -6.21 -0.03 2.32
CA ASP A 122 -7.29 -0.81 2.94
C ASP A 122 -7.94 -0.12 4.14
N GLY A 123 -7.46 1.07 4.50
CA GLY A 123 -7.99 1.87 5.59
C GLY A 123 -8.80 3.08 5.15
N PRO A 124 -9.74 3.54 5.98
CA PRO A 124 -10.57 4.69 5.68
C PRO A 124 -9.80 6.04 5.73
N VAL A 125 -8.70 6.09 6.45
CA VAL A 125 -7.95 7.35 6.67
C VAL A 125 -7.27 7.79 5.38
N GLU A 126 -6.44 6.93 4.79
CA GLU A 126 -5.72 7.22 3.55
C GLU A 126 -6.65 7.53 2.40
N ILE A 127 -7.79 6.84 2.31
CA ILE A 127 -8.83 7.10 1.30
C ILE A 127 -9.39 8.52 1.48
N LYS A 128 -9.75 8.89 2.71
CA LYS A 128 -10.27 10.24 3.01
C LYS A 128 -9.25 11.33 2.71
N GLU A 129 -7.99 11.14 3.12
CA GLU A 129 -6.94 12.14 2.89
C GLU A 129 -6.65 12.31 1.39
N CYS A 130 -6.62 11.22 0.62
CA CYS A 130 -6.52 11.27 -0.83
C CYS A 130 -7.67 12.08 -1.47
N ARG A 131 -8.90 11.84 -1.03
CA ARG A 131 -10.08 12.54 -1.57
C ARG A 131 -10.10 14.03 -1.24
N LYS A 132 -9.56 14.44 -0.10
CA LYS A 132 -9.44 15.88 0.27
C LYS A 132 -8.57 16.67 -0.71
N VAL A 133 -7.56 16.03 -1.27
CA VAL A 133 -6.68 16.65 -2.28
C VAL A 133 -7.15 16.40 -3.73
N ASN A 134 -8.34 15.86 -3.92
CA ASN A 134 -8.90 15.46 -5.23
C ASN A 134 -8.12 14.35 -5.94
N GLY A 135 -7.38 13.52 -5.19
CA GLY A 135 -6.71 12.35 -5.71
C GLY A 135 -7.66 11.22 -6.09
N ILE A 136 -7.14 10.23 -6.81
CA ILE A 136 -7.86 8.99 -7.13
C ILE A 136 -7.63 8.00 -5.97
N ALA A 137 -8.70 7.43 -5.44
CA ALA A 137 -8.63 6.51 -4.31
C ALA A 137 -9.14 5.12 -4.67
N ILE A 138 -8.26 4.12 -4.55
CA ILE A 138 -8.58 2.70 -4.70
C ILE A 138 -8.58 2.05 -3.32
N GLY A 139 -9.71 1.49 -2.95
CA GLY A 139 -9.87 0.76 -1.69
C GLY A 139 -9.64 -0.73 -1.86
N ILE A 140 -8.77 -1.32 -1.04
CA ILE A 140 -8.53 -2.76 -0.99
C ILE A 140 -9.45 -3.37 0.07
N ALA A 141 -10.47 -4.09 -0.36
CA ALA A 141 -11.43 -4.76 0.51
C ALA A 141 -11.21 -6.28 0.54
N SER A 142 -9.96 -6.71 0.69
CA SER A 142 -9.60 -8.14 0.77
C SER A 142 -10.21 -8.81 2.01
N ASP A 143 -10.61 -10.06 1.87
CA ASP A 143 -10.92 -10.92 3.01
C ASP A 143 -9.63 -11.65 3.45
N GLU A 144 -9.04 -11.16 4.54
CA GLU A 144 -7.77 -11.68 5.06
C GLU A 144 -7.92 -13.07 5.71
N VAL A 145 -9.11 -13.41 6.17
CA VAL A 145 -9.40 -14.71 6.80
C VAL A 145 -9.53 -15.79 5.74
N ARG A 146 -10.32 -15.53 4.71
CA ARG A 146 -10.51 -16.47 3.58
C ARG A 146 -9.36 -16.43 2.60
N ARG A 147 -8.59 -15.32 2.57
CA ARG A 147 -7.53 -15.03 1.60
C ARG A 147 -8.00 -14.91 0.13
N TYR A 148 -9.29 -14.74 -0.09
CA TYR A 148 -9.89 -14.46 -1.41
C TYR A 148 -11.22 -13.74 -1.26
N GLY A 149 -11.61 -13.00 -2.31
CA GLY A 149 -12.89 -12.31 -2.39
C GLY A 149 -12.95 -11.01 -1.58
N LEU A 150 -14.13 -10.41 -1.58
CA LEU A 150 -14.40 -9.12 -0.93
C LEU A 150 -14.89 -9.30 0.51
N ASN A 151 -14.27 -8.59 1.43
CA ASN A 151 -14.83 -8.35 2.74
C ASN A 151 -15.86 -7.20 2.65
N GLN A 152 -17.12 -7.51 2.87
CA GLN A 152 -18.23 -6.57 2.67
C GLN A 152 -18.23 -5.41 3.69
N GLU A 153 -17.74 -5.64 4.89
CA GLU A 153 -17.60 -4.60 5.91
C GLU A 153 -16.50 -3.59 5.52
N LYS A 154 -15.33 -4.09 5.12
CA LYS A 154 -14.25 -3.25 4.57
C LYS A 154 -14.73 -2.48 3.35
N ARG A 155 -15.38 -3.15 2.40
CA ARG A 155 -15.95 -2.52 1.22
C ARG A 155 -16.86 -1.35 1.56
N SER A 156 -17.82 -1.57 2.46
CA SER A 156 -18.78 -0.53 2.89
C SER A 156 -18.06 0.66 3.53
N ARG A 157 -17.06 0.40 4.36
CA ARG A 157 -16.26 1.40 5.05
C ARG A 157 -15.44 2.26 4.08
N LEU A 158 -14.82 1.62 3.09
CA LEU A 158 -13.99 2.29 2.08
C LEU A 158 -14.84 3.14 1.12
N ILE A 159 -16.01 2.65 0.70
CA ILE A 159 -16.97 3.43 -0.09
C ILE A 159 -17.42 4.67 0.68
N LYS A 160 -17.81 4.53 1.94
CA LYS A 160 -18.16 5.68 2.80
C LYS A 160 -17.06 6.68 3.00
N SER A 161 -15.80 6.25 2.84
CA SER A 161 -14.61 7.10 2.91
C SER A 161 -14.27 7.79 1.57
N GLY A 162 -14.99 7.46 0.50
CA GLY A 162 -14.85 8.09 -0.81
C GLY A 162 -13.99 7.30 -1.80
N ALA A 163 -13.70 6.01 -1.56
CA ALA A 163 -13.04 5.17 -2.55
C ALA A 163 -13.84 5.13 -3.85
N GLN A 164 -13.18 5.39 -4.96
CA GLN A 164 -13.80 5.43 -6.29
C GLN A 164 -13.78 4.06 -6.97
N ILE A 165 -12.76 3.26 -6.61
CA ILE A 165 -12.59 1.89 -7.08
C ILE A 165 -12.42 1.00 -5.84
N ILE A 166 -13.04 -0.18 -5.85
CA ILE A 166 -12.86 -1.20 -4.82
C ILE A 166 -12.37 -2.48 -5.48
N ILE A 167 -11.28 -3.01 -4.96
CA ILE A 167 -10.72 -4.29 -5.38
C ILE A 167 -10.62 -5.26 -4.20
N SER A 168 -10.63 -6.55 -4.48
CA SER A 168 -10.30 -7.61 -3.50
C SER A 168 -8.81 -7.92 -3.49
N ASP A 169 -8.19 -7.87 -4.66
CA ASP A 169 -6.79 -8.17 -4.93
C ASP A 169 -6.40 -7.54 -6.29
N PHE A 170 -5.19 -7.83 -6.77
CA PHE A 170 -4.67 -7.30 -8.04
C PHE A 170 -4.65 -8.33 -9.17
N SER A 171 -5.44 -9.41 -9.09
CA SER A 171 -5.44 -10.46 -10.12
C SER A 171 -5.92 -9.98 -11.49
N GLN A 172 -6.67 -8.87 -11.55
CA GLN A 172 -7.10 -8.21 -12.78
C GLN A 172 -6.18 -7.02 -13.11
N THR A 173 -4.87 -7.28 -13.14
CA THR A 173 -3.83 -6.24 -13.30
C THR A 173 -4.05 -5.38 -14.54
N GLN A 174 -4.27 -5.99 -15.70
CA GLN A 174 -4.40 -5.25 -16.96
C GLN A 174 -5.64 -4.36 -16.97
N GLU A 175 -6.77 -4.87 -16.57
CA GLU A 175 -8.04 -4.13 -16.50
C GLU A 175 -7.94 -2.96 -15.53
N LEU A 176 -7.24 -3.16 -14.39
CA LEU A 176 -7.03 -2.10 -13.41
C LEU A 176 -6.11 -1.01 -13.95
N VAL A 177 -5.02 -1.37 -14.61
CA VAL A 177 -4.11 -0.42 -15.26
C VAL A 177 -4.85 0.36 -16.35
N ASP A 178 -5.60 -0.32 -17.21
CA ASP A 178 -6.38 0.33 -18.26
C ASP A 178 -7.40 1.31 -17.69
N LEU A 179 -8.09 0.94 -16.61
CA LEU A 179 -9.04 1.81 -15.93
C LEU A 179 -8.39 3.07 -15.35
N ILE A 180 -7.20 2.94 -14.78
CA ILE A 180 -6.43 4.07 -14.19
C ILE A 180 -5.95 5.03 -15.29
N PHE A 181 -5.48 4.50 -16.41
CA PHE A 181 -4.85 5.28 -17.48
C PHE A 181 -5.77 5.59 -18.66
N THR A 182 -7.03 5.14 -18.65
CA THR A 182 -8.00 5.56 -19.67
C THR A 182 -8.11 7.08 -19.63
N LYS A 183 -7.84 7.72 -20.76
CA LYS A 183 -7.96 9.17 -20.91
C LYS A 183 -9.40 9.58 -20.60
N ARG A 184 -9.59 10.36 -19.57
CA ARG A 184 -10.81 11.09 -19.30
C ARG A 184 -10.86 12.37 -20.13
#